data_bf0b8f6ba5c26dc2c81337fa801853b3
#
_entry.id   bf0b8f6ba5c26dc2c81337fa801853b3
#
_cell.length_a   1.000
_cell.length_b   1.000
_cell.length_c   1.000
_cell.angle_alpha   90.00
_cell.angle_beta   90.00
_cell.angle_gamma   90.00
#
_symmetry.space_group_name_H-M   'P 1'
#
loop_
_entity.id
_entity.type
_entity.pdbx_description
1 polymer ?
#
loop_
_entity_poly.entity_id
_entity_poly.type
_entity_poly.pdbx_seq_one_letter_code
_entity_poly.pdbx_strand_id
1 'polypeptide(L)'
;MHIILVSDRLAKTRSLQFSIRQLVLGATGLVVGVLVLVFVLSYLGVRHAAELKLPLLQSLVRSAHQEESERTQDFLRQNLNAMAVKLGEMQAQLMRLDALGERLSTVAGVRPSDFRFGEIPGRGGAALVSVPMHDLSLGDFSRQLDFLARQTETRSDLYGVLESQLFDARVKQNLTPTSLPVTFGSWNASGFGWRIDPITGQMAVHEGIDFIAETGTPILAAASGVVITAEFQQAYGNMVEVDHGGDLMTRYAHASKILVKAGQFVRSGEKIAEVGSTGRSTGAHLHFEVRHKGAAQNPAKFLRGGTGVAAARR
;
A
#
# COMPACT_ATOMS: atom_id res chain seq x y z
N MET A 1 -11.67 93.49 38.43
CA MET A 1 -12.27 92.79 39.57
C MET A 1 -11.54 93.29 40.85
N HIS A 2 -12.27 93.76 41.78
CA HIS A 2 -11.66 94.25 43.05
C HIS A 2 -11.90 93.20 44.10
N ILE A 3 -10.85 92.60 44.62
CA ILE A 3 -10.93 91.66 45.77
C ILE A 3 -10.51 92.46 47.01
N ILE A 4 -11.44 92.66 47.94
CA ILE A 4 -11.17 93.37 49.22
C ILE A 4 -10.93 92.27 50.26
N LEU A 5 -9.72 92.14 50.71
CA LEU A 5 -9.37 91.27 51.82
C LEU A 5 -9.56 92.07 53.14
N VAL A 6 -10.56 91.65 53.87
CA VAL A 6 -10.81 92.17 55.23
C VAL A 6 -10.24 91.17 56.24
N SER A 7 -9.23 91.51 56.96
CA SER A 7 -8.68 90.71 58.04
C SER A 7 -9.03 91.36 59.38
N ASP A 8 -9.65 90.57 60.24
CA ASP A 8 -10.10 91.02 61.61
C ASP A 8 -8.98 91.37 62.54
N ARG A 9 -7.72 91.21 62.20
CA ARG A 9 -6.55 91.49 63.09
C ARG A 9 -5.68 92.66 62.75
N LEU A 10 -5.94 93.34 61.68
CA LEU A 10 -5.17 94.52 61.28
C LEU A 10 -6.10 95.57 60.64
N ALA A 11 -6.23 96.70 61.37
CA ALA A 11 -7.07 97.84 60.93
C ALA A 11 -6.52 98.56 59.66
N LYS A 12 -6.20 97.79 58.63
CA LYS A 12 -5.70 98.38 57.37
C LYS A 12 -6.26 97.53 56.19
N THR A 13 -7.27 98.04 55.53
CA THR A 13 -7.78 97.49 54.30
C THR A 13 -6.75 97.63 53.18
N ARG A 14 -6.20 96.54 52.64
CA ARG A 14 -5.44 96.55 51.40
C ARG A 14 -6.35 96.08 50.24
N SER A 15 -6.65 96.98 49.34
CA SER A 15 -7.32 96.66 48.08
C SER A 15 -6.26 96.24 47.07
N LEU A 16 -6.35 94.98 46.65
CA LEU A 16 -5.53 94.48 45.55
C LEU A 16 -6.37 94.61 44.27
N GLN A 17 -5.87 95.41 43.34
CA GLN A 17 -6.46 95.54 42.00
C GLN A 17 -5.80 94.58 41.04
N PHE A 18 -6.47 93.57 40.64
CA PHE A 18 -5.97 92.65 39.61
C PHE A 18 -6.57 93.01 38.25
N SER A 19 -5.71 93.31 37.28
CA SER A 19 -6.07 93.49 35.92
C SER A 19 -6.51 92.11 35.33
N ILE A 20 -7.45 92.12 34.40
CA ILE A 20 -7.90 90.93 33.70
C ILE A 20 -6.68 90.17 33.12
N ARG A 21 -5.68 90.85 32.63
CA ARG A 21 -4.43 90.25 32.13
C ARG A 21 -3.67 89.45 33.19
N GLN A 22 -3.62 89.96 34.43
CA GLN A 22 -2.94 89.31 35.55
C GLN A 22 -3.74 88.04 36.01
N LEU A 23 -5.05 88.09 35.98
CA LEU A 23 -5.90 86.93 36.27
C LEU A 23 -5.74 85.87 35.20
N VAL A 24 -5.71 86.23 33.91
CA VAL A 24 -5.50 85.24 32.82
C VAL A 24 -4.09 84.68 32.89
N LEU A 25 -3.07 85.52 33.14
CA LEU A 25 -1.70 85.02 33.31
C LEU A 25 -1.54 84.09 34.54
N GLY A 26 -2.21 84.40 35.63
CA GLY A 26 -2.23 83.56 36.83
C GLY A 26 -2.92 82.20 36.56
N ALA A 27 -4.06 82.26 35.89
CA ALA A 27 -4.78 81.04 35.52
C ALA A 27 -4.02 80.15 34.52
N THR A 28 -3.41 80.79 33.50
CA THR A 28 -2.55 80.05 32.55
C THR A 28 -1.30 79.49 33.22
N GLY A 29 -0.68 80.23 34.10
CA GLY A 29 0.47 79.75 34.88
C GLY A 29 0.13 78.61 35.79
N LEU A 30 -1.08 78.62 36.40
CA LEU A 30 -1.56 77.50 37.23
C LEU A 30 -1.83 76.24 36.38
N VAL A 31 -2.47 76.37 35.21
CA VAL A 31 -2.70 75.27 34.30
C VAL A 31 -1.40 74.65 33.78
N VAL A 32 -0.44 75.52 33.37
CA VAL A 32 0.87 75.03 32.93
C VAL A 32 1.64 74.39 34.09
N GLY A 33 1.55 74.91 35.29
CA GLY A 33 2.16 74.32 36.49
C GLY A 33 1.61 72.94 36.81
N VAL A 34 0.28 72.75 36.69
CA VAL A 34 -0.36 71.46 36.89
C VAL A 34 0.04 70.47 35.79
N LEU A 35 0.10 70.87 34.51
CA LEU A 35 0.55 70.01 33.41
C LEU A 35 2.01 69.59 33.59
N VAL A 36 2.89 70.51 33.98
CA VAL A 36 4.29 70.23 34.29
C VAL A 36 4.41 69.27 35.47
N LEU A 37 3.63 69.48 36.54
CA LEU A 37 3.57 68.54 37.68
C LEU A 37 3.13 67.14 37.29
N VAL A 38 2.06 67.01 36.48
CA VAL A 38 1.58 65.74 36.00
C VAL A 38 2.64 65.09 35.12
N PHE A 39 3.28 65.82 34.22
CA PHE A 39 4.35 65.32 33.36
C PHE A 39 5.56 64.80 34.17
N VAL A 40 6.00 65.62 35.18
CA VAL A 40 7.12 65.26 36.07
C VAL A 40 6.76 64.00 36.89
N LEU A 41 5.53 63.90 37.45
CA LEU A 41 5.09 62.79 38.22
C LEU A 41 4.97 61.54 37.34
N SER A 42 4.46 61.68 36.07
CA SER A 42 4.42 60.60 35.09
C SER A 42 5.81 60.10 34.70
N TYR A 43 6.74 61.09 34.41
CA TYR A 43 8.14 60.78 34.10
C TYR A 43 8.87 60.09 35.25
N LEU A 44 8.74 60.62 36.49
CA LEU A 44 9.30 59.98 37.67
C LEU A 44 8.63 58.59 37.95
N GLY A 45 7.32 58.45 37.71
CA GLY A 45 6.61 57.23 37.84
C GLY A 45 7.14 56.12 36.85
N VAL A 46 7.37 56.53 35.59
CA VAL A 46 7.95 55.63 34.59
C VAL A 46 9.41 55.30 34.91
N ARG A 47 10.20 56.27 35.29
CA ARG A 47 11.63 56.10 35.61
C ARG A 47 11.86 55.28 36.87
N HIS A 48 11.06 55.45 37.90
CA HIS A 48 11.14 54.70 39.15
C HIS A 48 10.20 53.46 39.18
N ALA A 49 9.34 53.25 38.16
CA ALA A 49 8.50 52.07 38.08
C ALA A 49 9.35 50.78 38.02
N ALA A 50 10.58 50.86 37.49
CA ALA A 50 11.56 49.77 37.51
C ALA A 50 12.13 49.51 38.93
N GLU A 51 12.19 50.53 39.79
CA GLU A 51 12.70 50.38 41.16
C GLU A 51 11.61 50.22 42.22
N LEU A 52 10.45 50.82 42.00
CA LEU A 52 9.23 50.47 42.77
C LEU A 52 8.74 49.13 42.38
N LYS A 53 9.19 48.09 43.07
CA LYS A 53 8.65 46.73 43.03
C LYS A 53 7.20 46.77 43.49
N LEU A 54 6.30 47.26 42.63
CA LEU A 54 4.87 47.16 42.88
C LEU A 54 4.47 45.70 42.66
N PRO A 55 4.28 44.89 43.71
CA PRO A 55 4.09 43.44 43.60
C PRO A 55 2.86 43.10 42.76
N LEU A 56 1.86 43.95 42.71
CA LEU A 56 0.64 43.80 41.93
C LEU A 56 0.88 43.91 40.40
N LEU A 57 1.70 44.87 39.95
CA LEU A 57 2.02 44.99 38.50
C LEU A 57 2.96 43.88 38.03
N GLN A 58 3.92 43.50 38.88
CA GLN A 58 4.81 42.37 38.57
C GLN A 58 4.05 41.03 38.51
N SER A 59 3.05 40.80 39.37
CA SER A 59 2.24 39.60 39.31
C SER A 59 1.37 39.54 38.06
N LEU A 60 0.77 40.68 37.65
CA LEU A 60 -0.04 40.75 36.41
C LEU A 60 0.80 40.56 35.14
N VAL A 61 1.99 41.15 35.07
CA VAL A 61 2.91 40.99 33.92
C VAL A 61 3.45 39.56 33.90
N ARG A 62 3.79 38.96 35.04
CA ARG A 62 4.21 37.56 35.13
C ARG A 62 3.10 36.62 34.77
N SER A 63 1.87 36.80 35.26
CA SER A 63 0.75 35.93 34.91
C SER A 63 0.41 36.00 33.40
N ALA A 64 0.45 37.21 32.80
CA ALA A 64 0.25 37.37 31.36
C ALA A 64 1.34 36.65 30.53
N HIS A 65 2.62 36.83 30.88
CA HIS A 65 3.71 36.11 30.21
C HIS A 65 3.68 34.61 30.46
N GLN A 66 3.27 34.18 31.64
CA GLN A 66 3.16 32.74 31.96
C GLN A 66 2.03 32.08 31.18
N GLU A 67 0.88 32.73 31.08
CA GLU A 67 -0.24 32.28 30.28
C GLU A 67 0.08 32.19 28.79
N GLU A 68 0.80 33.20 28.25
CA GLU A 68 1.28 33.19 26.85
C GLU A 68 2.32 32.09 26.61
N SER A 69 3.24 31.89 27.57
CA SER A 69 4.22 30.79 27.50
C SER A 69 3.56 29.42 27.59
N GLU A 70 2.59 29.24 28.48
CA GLU A 70 1.82 27.97 28.59
C GLU A 70 1.04 27.68 27.30
N ARG A 71 0.35 28.66 26.74
CA ARG A 71 -0.35 28.53 25.45
C ARG A 71 0.60 28.15 24.32
N THR A 72 1.76 28.76 24.26
CA THR A 72 2.79 28.44 23.25
C THR A 72 3.35 27.05 23.44
N GLN A 73 3.61 26.63 24.69
CA GLN A 73 4.07 25.29 25.01
C GLN A 73 3.00 24.21 24.66
N ASP A 74 1.75 24.45 24.98
CA ASP A 74 0.65 23.55 24.67
C ASP A 74 0.43 23.43 23.16
N PHE A 75 0.51 24.54 22.42
CA PHE A 75 0.47 24.56 20.97
C PHE A 75 1.63 23.74 20.36
N LEU A 76 2.85 23.92 20.87
CA LEU A 76 4.02 23.15 20.43
C LEU A 76 3.85 21.65 20.75
N ARG A 77 3.40 21.31 21.97
CA ARG A 77 3.16 19.90 22.35
C ARG A 77 2.09 19.24 21.51
N GLN A 78 0.97 19.92 21.25
CA GLN A 78 -0.10 19.38 20.41
C GLN A 78 0.38 19.13 18.98
N ASN A 79 1.15 20.06 18.40
CA ASN A 79 1.72 19.90 17.07
C ASN A 79 2.76 18.77 17.01
N LEU A 80 3.65 18.68 18.00
CA LEU A 80 4.63 17.60 18.09
C LEU A 80 3.95 16.22 18.25
N ASN A 81 2.90 16.14 19.07
CA ASN A 81 2.14 14.92 19.22
C ASN A 81 1.42 14.51 17.92
N ALA A 82 0.79 15.45 17.22
CA ALA A 82 0.16 15.19 15.94
C ALA A 82 1.18 14.71 14.89
N MET A 83 2.37 15.32 14.87
CA MET A 83 3.47 14.89 14.00
C MET A 83 4.00 13.50 14.37
N ALA A 84 4.14 13.19 15.65
CA ALA A 84 4.59 11.88 16.10
C ALA A 84 3.59 10.77 15.69
N VAL A 85 2.28 11.03 15.83
CA VAL A 85 1.23 10.12 15.37
C VAL A 85 1.34 9.91 13.85
N LYS A 86 1.48 10.99 13.09
CA LYS A 86 1.61 10.93 11.63
C LYS A 86 2.84 10.15 11.17
N LEU A 87 3.98 10.37 11.83
CA LEU A 87 5.21 9.59 11.59
C LEU A 87 5.01 8.10 11.91
N GLY A 88 4.30 7.80 13.00
CA GLY A 88 3.96 6.40 13.36
C GLY A 88 3.07 5.74 12.31
N GLU A 89 2.06 6.43 11.81
CA GLU A 89 1.22 5.96 10.71
C GLU A 89 2.04 5.69 9.44
N MET A 90 2.94 6.60 9.07
CA MET A 90 3.82 6.42 7.92
C MET A 90 4.78 5.25 8.09
N GLN A 91 5.35 5.05 9.29
CA GLN A 91 6.18 3.87 9.56
C GLN A 91 5.38 2.57 9.42
N ALA A 92 4.16 2.53 9.94
CA ALA A 92 3.27 1.37 9.78
C ALA A 92 2.93 1.11 8.30
N GLN A 93 2.69 2.16 7.52
CA GLN A 93 2.45 2.03 6.08
C GLN A 93 3.69 1.53 5.33
N LEU A 94 4.88 2.01 5.66
CA LEU A 94 6.14 1.51 5.07
C LEU A 94 6.35 0.02 5.38
N MET A 95 6.16 -0.41 6.64
CA MET A 95 6.24 -1.82 7.00
C MET A 95 5.23 -2.69 6.22
N ARG A 96 4.02 -2.16 5.99
CA ARG A 96 3.02 -2.84 5.15
C ARG A 96 3.48 -2.95 3.70
N LEU A 97 4.09 -1.89 3.14
CA LEU A 97 4.64 -1.90 1.78
C LEU A 97 5.80 -2.89 1.64
N ASP A 98 6.67 -2.98 2.62
CA ASP A 98 7.77 -3.95 2.63
C ASP A 98 7.23 -5.38 2.65
N ALA A 99 6.26 -5.68 3.52
CA ALA A 99 5.60 -6.98 3.58
C ALA A 99 4.87 -7.33 2.27
N LEU A 100 4.21 -6.36 1.63
CA LEU A 100 3.60 -6.55 0.31
C LEU A 100 4.65 -6.81 -0.76
N GLY A 101 5.77 -6.08 -0.75
CA GLY A 101 6.89 -6.30 -1.66
C GLY A 101 7.47 -7.71 -1.54
N GLU A 102 7.66 -8.21 -0.32
CA GLU A 102 8.12 -9.58 -0.06
C GLU A 102 7.12 -10.63 -0.59
N ARG A 103 5.83 -10.45 -0.33
CA ARG A 103 4.78 -11.34 -0.86
C ARG A 103 4.72 -11.31 -2.39
N LEU A 104 4.79 -10.12 -3.01
CA LEU A 104 4.80 -9.96 -4.46
C LEU A 104 6.00 -10.66 -5.09
N SER A 105 7.21 -10.54 -4.52
CA SER A 105 8.39 -11.23 -4.99
C SER A 105 8.21 -12.76 -4.94
N THR A 106 7.64 -13.27 -3.85
CA THR A 106 7.35 -14.70 -3.70
C THR A 106 6.34 -15.19 -4.74
N VAL A 107 5.26 -14.44 -4.97
CA VAL A 107 4.24 -14.77 -5.99
C VAL A 107 4.81 -14.68 -7.39
N ALA A 108 5.65 -13.70 -7.67
CA ALA A 108 6.34 -13.55 -8.96
C ALA A 108 7.43 -14.61 -9.20
N GLY A 109 7.79 -15.40 -8.19
CA GLY A 109 8.85 -16.42 -8.29
C GLY A 109 10.26 -15.83 -8.24
N VAL A 110 10.41 -14.60 -7.77
CA VAL A 110 11.69 -13.92 -7.56
C VAL A 110 12.08 -14.06 -6.09
N ARG A 111 13.36 -14.29 -5.82
CA ARG A 111 13.81 -14.46 -4.43
C ARG A 111 13.72 -13.14 -3.68
N PRO A 112 13.11 -13.09 -2.48
CA PRO A 112 13.01 -11.86 -1.68
C PRO A 112 14.37 -11.22 -1.39
N SER A 113 15.45 -12.04 -1.33
CA SER A 113 16.82 -11.59 -1.15
C SER A 113 17.36 -10.71 -2.30
N ASP A 114 16.78 -10.81 -3.48
CA ASP A 114 17.19 -10.02 -4.65
C ASP A 114 16.63 -8.58 -4.58
N PHE A 115 15.63 -8.36 -3.70
CA PHE A 115 15.05 -7.05 -3.39
C PHE A 115 15.33 -6.72 -1.91
N ARG A 116 16.20 -5.77 -1.67
CA ARG A 116 16.58 -5.34 -0.32
C ARG A 116 15.55 -4.36 0.27
N PHE A 117 14.31 -4.84 0.46
CA PHE A 117 13.20 -4.02 0.94
C PHE A 117 13.45 -3.35 2.30
N GLY A 118 14.24 -3.96 3.18
CA GLY A 118 14.56 -3.43 4.50
C GLY A 118 15.87 -2.62 4.57
N GLU A 119 16.64 -2.50 3.49
CA GLU A 119 17.87 -1.72 3.50
C GLU A 119 17.61 -0.25 3.17
N ILE A 120 18.14 0.63 4.00
CA ILE A 120 18.11 2.07 3.74
C ILE A 120 18.93 2.32 2.46
N PRO A 121 18.35 2.89 1.40
CA PRO A 121 19.08 3.17 0.18
C PRO A 121 20.27 4.08 0.47
N GLY A 122 21.43 3.76 -0.08
CA GLY A 122 22.65 4.56 0.06
C GLY A 122 22.35 6.02 -0.32
N ARG A 123 22.62 6.95 0.60
CA ARG A 123 22.47 8.38 0.35
C ARG A 123 23.79 8.89 -0.22
N GLY A 124 23.78 9.34 -1.46
CA GLY A 124 24.92 9.96 -2.12
C GLY A 124 24.52 10.43 -3.51
N GLY A 125 25.10 11.52 -3.94
CA GLY A 125 24.90 12.13 -5.26
C GLY A 125 25.68 13.44 -5.34
N ALA A 126 25.91 13.95 -6.57
CA ALA A 126 26.48 15.29 -6.74
C ALA A 126 25.61 16.31 -6.00
N ALA A 127 26.23 17.14 -5.17
CA ALA A 127 25.54 18.21 -4.44
C ALA A 127 24.81 19.08 -5.47
N LEU A 128 23.51 18.97 -5.53
CA LEU A 128 22.68 19.92 -6.24
C LEU A 128 22.82 21.27 -5.53
N VAL A 129 23.03 22.30 -6.34
CA VAL A 129 23.11 23.71 -5.97
C VAL A 129 22.23 24.01 -4.76
N SER A 130 22.81 24.66 -3.76
CA SER A 130 22.15 25.08 -2.54
C SER A 130 20.78 25.72 -2.83
N VAL A 131 19.75 24.93 -2.62
CA VAL A 131 18.40 25.51 -2.45
C VAL A 131 18.50 26.40 -1.23
N PRO A 132 18.13 27.69 -1.30
CA PRO A 132 18.14 28.53 -0.13
C PRO A 132 17.32 27.83 0.95
N MET A 133 17.94 27.53 2.10
CA MET A 133 17.25 27.00 3.27
C MET A 133 16.25 28.08 3.70
N HIS A 134 15.04 27.99 3.20
CA HIS A 134 13.91 28.66 3.78
C HIS A 134 13.55 27.87 5.03
N ASP A 135 13.52 28.52 6.16
CA ASP A 135 13.02 27.88 7.38
C ASP A 135 11.61 27.35 7.09
N LEU A 136 11.48 26.04 7.06
CA LEU A 136 10.18 25.39 6.83
C LEU A 136 9.25 25.79 7.98
N SER A 137 8.17 26.46 7.65
CA SER A 137 7.13 26.71 8.64
C SER A 137 6.52 25.37 9.08
N LEU A 138 6.03 25.31 10.32
CA LEU A 138 5.33 24.14 10.84
C LEU A 138 4.17 23.69 9.91
N GLY A 139 3.49 24.65 9.30
CA GLY A 139 2.42 24.40 8.33
C GLY A 139 2.92 23.80 7.02
N ASP A 140 4.08 24.21 6.52
CA ASP A 140 4.68 23.63 5.32
C ASP A 140 5.13 22.19 5.56
N PHE A 141 5.75 21.96 6.71
CA PHE A 141 6.17 20.62 7.11
C PHE A 141 4.98 19.66 7.25
N SER A 142 3.90 20.10 7.91
CA SER A 142 2.67 19.30 8.02
C SER A 142 2.08 18.96 6.64
N ARG A 143 2.03 19.93 5.73
CA ARG A 143 1.55 19.70 4.35
C ARG A 143 2.42 18.71 3.59
N GLN A 144 3.75 18.74 3.77
CA GLN A 144 4.65 17.77 3.14
C GLN A 144 4.45 16.36 3.71
N LEU A 145 4.25 16.23 5.03
CA LEU A 145 3.93 14.94 5.64
C LEU A 145 2.60 14.38 5.15
N ASP A 146 1.56 15.21 5.04
CA ASP A 146 0.27 14.80 4.52
C ASP A 146 0.33 14.40 3.05
N PHE A 147 1.12 15.10 2.24
CA PHE A 147 1.36 14.72 0.85
C PHE A 147 2.06 13.37 0.75
N LEU A 148 3.11 13.15 1.55
CA LEU A 148 3.86 11.90 1.57
C LEU A 148 3.00 10.73 2.08
N ALA A 149 2.17 10.96 3.10
CA ALA A 149 1.23 9.96 3.60
C ALA A 149 0.24 9.52 2.52
N ARG A 150 -0.38 10.46 1.81
CA ARG A 150 -1.28 10.14 0.68
C ARG A 150 -0.57 9.41 -0.45
N GLN A 151 0.67 9.79 -0.79
CA GLN A 151 1.44 9.07 -1.80
C GLN A 151 1.72 7.61 -1.38
N THR A 152 2.04 7.39 -0.12
CA THR A 152 2.32 6.06 0.41
C THR A 152 1.07 5.21 0.41
N GLU A 153 -0.09 5.76 0.78
CA GLU A 153 -1.39 5.12 0.74
C GLU A 153 -1.78 4.70 -0.69
N THR A 154 -1.70 5.64 -1.65
CA THR A 154 -1.98 5.35 -3.06
C THR A 154 -1.09 4.24 -3.62
N ARG A 155 0.20 4.23 -3.25
CA ARG A 155 1.12 3.15 -3.67
C ARG A 155 0.77 1.83 -3.02
N SER A 156 0.37 1.82 -1.75
CA SER A 156 -0.09 0.63 -1.04
C SER A 156 -1.29 -0.02 -1.73
N ASP A 157 -2.26 0.79 -2.13
CA ASP A 157 -3.45 0.32 -2.84
C ASP A 157 -3.09 -0.27 -4.21
N LEU A 158 -2.20 0.41 -4.95
CA LEU A 158 -1.71 -0.08 -6.24
C LEU A 158 -1.00 -1.44 -6.10
N TYR A 159 -0.16 -1.61 -5.08
CA TYR A 159 0.49 -2.91 -4.81
C TYR A 159 -0.50 -3.99 -4.41
N GLY A 160 -1.56 -3.65 -3.67
CA GLY A 160 -2.65 -4.59 -3.36
C GLY A 160 -3.37 -5.09 -4.62
N VAL A 161 -3.64 -4.20 -5.56
CA VAL A 161 -4.24 -4.58 -6.86
C VAL A 161 -3.28 -5.47 -7.66
N LEU A 162 -1.98 -5.13 -7.72
CA LEU A 162 -0.98 -5.94 -8.40
C LEU A 162 -0.83 -7.32 -7.76
N GLU A 163 -0.85 -7.41 -6.43
CA GLU A 163 -0.83 -8.68 -5.71
C GLU A 163 -2.00 -9.57 -6.13
N SER A 164 -3.22 -9.02 -6.13
CA SER A 164 -4.42 -9.75 -6.55
C SER A 164 -4.28 -10.25 -7.99
N GLN A 165 -3.86 -9.39 -8.91
CA GLN A 165 -3.69 -9.78 -10.32
C GLN A 165 -2.62 -10.86 -10.53
N LEU A 166 -1.49 -10.77 -9.83
CA LEU A 166 -0.44 -11.77 -9.89
C LEU A 166 -0.88 -13.10 -9.28
N PHE A 167 -1.61 -13.04 -8.16
CA PHE A 167 -2.19 -14.23 -7.54
C PHE A 167 -3.18 -14.91 -8.49
N ASP A 168 -4.11 -14.17 -9.08
CA ASP A 168 -5.09 -14.70 -10.04
C ASP A 168 -4.40 -15.29 -11.27
N ALA A 169 -3.39 -14.62 -11.80
CA ALA A 169 -2.60 -15.12 -12.92
C ALA A 169 -1.89 -16.45 -12.58
N ARG A 170 -1.33 -16.56 -11.36
CA ARG A 170 -0.66 -17.78 -10.90
C ARG A 170 -1.64 -18.92 -10.64
N VAL A 171 -2.79 -18.63 -10.04
CA VAL A 171 -3.87 -19.59 -9.88
C VAL A 171 -4.31 -20.11 -11.25
N LYS A 172 -4.60 -19.21 -12.18
CA LYS A 172 -4.98 -19.58 -13.56
C LYS A 172 -3.90 -20.40 -14.26
N GLN A 173 -2.62 -20.06 -14.07
CA GLN A 173 -1.51 -20.83 -14.63
C GLN A 173 -1.43 -22.25 -14.07
N ASN A 174 -1.63 -22.41 -12.74
CA ASN A 174 -1.62 -23.71 -12.09
C ASN A 174 -2.82 -24.59 -12.44
N LEU A 175 -3.95 -23.98 -12.80
CA LEU A 175 -5.17 -24.65 -13.22
C LEU A 175 -5.23 -24.89 -14.72
N THR A 176 -4.35 -24.26 -15.52
CA THR A 176 -4.27 -24.52 -16.96
C THR A 176 -3.41 -25.77 -17.23
N PRO A 177 -3.86 -26.79 -18.00
CA PRO A 177 -3.14 -28.05 -18.21
C PRO A 177 -1.94 -27.88 -19.14
N THR A 178 -0.88 -27.25 -18.64
CA THR A 178 0.34 -26.94 -19.40
C THR A 178 1.45 -27.95 -19.21
N SER A 179 1.37 -28.81 -18.18
CA SER A 179 2.40 -29.81 -17.89
C SER A 179 2.17 -31.07 -18.73
N LEU A 180 3.26 -31.71 -19.13
CA LEU A 180 3.19 -32.99 -19.84
C LEU A 180 2.61 -34.08 -18.92
N PRO A 181 1.63 -34.85 -19.39
CA PRO A 181 1.00 -35.90 -18.58
C PRO A 181 1.86 -37.15 -18.44
N VAL A 182 2.95 -37.27 -19.19
CA VAL A 182 3.98 -38.31 -19.06
C VAL A 182 5.37 -37.71 -19.20
N THR A 183 6.34 -38.20 -18.40
CA THR A 183 7.71 -37.67 -18.40
C THR A 183 8.61 -38.35 -19.44
N PHE A 184 8.31 -39.61 -19.73
CA PHE A 184 9.03 -40.43 -20.69
C PHE A 184 8.02 -41.03 -21.68
N GLY A 185 8.21 -40.78 -22.97
CA GLY A 185 7.32 -41.25 -23.99
C GLY A 185 7.50 -40.45 -25.27
N SER A 186 7.19 -41.07 -26.37
CA SER A 186 7.19 -40.40 -27.68
C SER A 186 5.94 -39.52 -27.79
N TRP A 187 6.12 -38.22 -27.99
CA TRP A 187 5.08 -37.39 -28.58
C TRP A 187 4.71 -37.99 -29.91
N ASN A 188 3.43 -38.31 -30.12
CA ASN A 188 2.80 -38.73 -31.37
C ASN A 188 2.79 -40.23 -31.69
N ALA A 189 1.88 -40.96 -31.03
CA ALA A 189 1.24 -42.05 -31.77
C ALA A 189 0.15 -41.49 -32.68
N SER A 190 -0.63 -40.50 -32.19
CA SER A 190 -1.71 -39.91 -32.96
C SER A 190 -2.15 -38.55 -32.38
N GLY A 191 -2.33 -37.59 -33.26
CA GLY A 191 -2.79 -36.24 -32.90
C GLY A 191 -4.29 -36.11 -32.80
N PHE A 192 -4.74 -34.95 -32.34
CA PHE A 192 -6.15 -34.55 -32.25
C PHE A 192 -6.77 -34.32 -33.62
N GLY A 193 -7.99 -34.73 -33.82
CA GLY A 193 -8.80 -34.41 -34.99
C GLY A 193 -9.23 -35.61 -35.82
N TRP A 194 -9.66 -35.39 -37.04
CA TRP A 194 -10.15 -36.43 -37.95
C TRP A 194 -9.04 -37.38 -38.36
N ARG A 195 -9.26 -38.69 -38.17
CA ARG A 195 -8.34 -39.75 -38.57
C ARG A 195 -9.10 -41.02 -38.87
N ILE A 196 -8.45 -41.99 -39.55
CA ILE A 196 -8.97 -43.34 -39.66
C ILE A 196 -8.84 -44.02 -38.29
N ASP A 197 -9.95 -44.49 -37.74
CA ASP A 197 -9.99 -45.23 -36.49
C ASP A 197 -9.28 -46.58 -36.69
N PRO A 198 -8.24 -46.89 -35.85
CA PRO A 198 -7.42 -48.09 -36.09
C PRO A 198 -8.13 -49.40 -35.82
N ILE A 199 -9.32 -49.39 -35.18
CA ILE A 199 -10.09 -50.58 -34.85
C ILE A 199 -11.19 -50.82 -35.87
N THR A 200 -11.92 -49.76 -36.29
CA THR A 200 -13.05 -49.89 -37.22
C THR A 200 -12.69 -49.64 -38.68
N GLY A 201 -11.54 -49.01 -38.96
CA GLY A 201 -11.16 -48.56 -40.29
C GLY A 201 -11.98 -47.37 -40.83
N GLN A 202 -12.88 -46.78 -40.07
CA GLN A 202 -13.75 -45.67 -40.48
C GLN A 202 -13.17 -44.32 -40.04
N MET A 203 -13.58 -43.27 -40.73
CA MET A 203 -13.23 -41.91 -40.33
C MET A 203 -13.90 -41.53 -39.00
N ALA A 204 -13.12 -41.17 -38.02
CA ALA A 204 -13.58 -40.73 -36.69
C ALA A 204 -12.77 -39.54 -36.17
N VAL A 205 -13.38 -38.79 -35.24
CA VAL A 205 -12.68 -37.70 -34.55
C VAL A 205 -11.94 -38.27 -33.37
N HIS A 206 -10.64 -38.05 -33.30
CA HIS A 206 -9.83 -38.30 -32.13
C HIS A 206 -9.90 -37.11 -31.19
N GLU A 207 -10.55 -37.25 -30.04
CA GLU A 207 -10.82 -36.17 -29.08
C GLU A 207 -9.62 -35.80 -28.18
N GLY A 208 -8.48 -36.47 -28.36
CA GLY A 208 -7.30 -36.31 -27.54
C GLY A 208 -5.98 -36.39 -28.30
N ILE A 209 -4.91 -36.62 -27.57
CA ILE A 209 -3.58 -36.97 -28.06
C ILE A 209 -3.16 -38.27 -27.38
N ASP A 210 -2.57 -39.16 -28.13
CA ASP A 210 -2.04 -40.44 -27.62
C ASP A 210 -0.52 -40.27 -27.37
N PHE A 211 -0.07 -40.61 -26.16
CA PHE A 211 1.34 -40.66 -25.77
C PHE A 211 1.76 -42.13 -25.68
N ILE A 212 2.65 -42.58 -26.55
CA ILE A 212 3.21 -43.93 -26.47
C ILE A 212 4.14 -44.00 -25.27
N ALA A 213 3.85 -44.91 -24.36
CA ALA A 213 4.67 -45.20 -23.20
C ALA A 213 4.46 -46.65 -22.74
N GLU A 214 5.44 -47.22 -22.08
CA GLU A 214 5.35 -48.56 -21.55
C GLU A 214 4.31 -48.67 -20.41
N THR A 215 3.69 -49.86 -20.30
CA THR A 215 2.78 -50.13 -19.18
C THR A 215 3.47 -49.93 -17.85
N GLY A 216 2.83 -49.19 -16.93
CA GLY A 216 3.38 -48.84 -15.63
C GLY A 216 4.09 -47.46 -15.60
N THR A 217 4.32 -46.83 -16.78
CA THR A 217 4.84 -45.45 -16.82
C THR A 217 3.92 -44.51 -16.01
N PRO A 218 4.44 -43.61 -15.16
CA PRO A 218 3.62 -42.69 -14.40
C PRO A 218 2.81 -41.75 -15.30
N ILE A 219 1.49 -41.66 -15.05
CA ILE A 219 0.61 -40.64 -15.59
C ILE A 219 0.52 -39.52 -14.56
N LEU A 220 0.83 -38.28 -14.99
CA LEU A 220 0.88 -37.10 -14.15
C LEU A 220 -0.26 -36.14 -14.45
N ALA A 221 -0.78 -35.46 -13.43
CA ALA A 221 -1.80 -34.46 -13.63
C ALA A 221 -1.20 -33.24 -14.38
N ALA A 222 -1.81 -32.89 -15.53
CA ALA A 222 -1.32 -31.79 -16.39
C ALA A 222 -1.50 -30.40 -15.77
N ALA A 223 -2.41 -30.26 -14.79
CA ALA A 223 -2.64 -29.09 -13.96
C ALA A 223 -3.16 -29.50 -12.59
N SER A 224 -3.20 -28.57 -11.63
CA SER A 224 -3.85 -28.78 -10.35
C SER A 224 -5.36 -28.79 -10.52
N GLY A 225 -6.07 -29.58 -9.70
CA GLY A 225 -7.53 -29.69 -9.78
C GLY A 225 -8.12 -30.72 -8.85
N VAL A 226 -9.41 -30.97 -8.98
CA VAL A 226 -10.15 -32.00 -8.24
C VAL A 226 -10.49 -33.17 -9.15
N VAL A 227 -10.18 -34.38 -8.73
CA VAL A 227 -10.55 -35.58 -9.44
C VAL A 227 -12.08 -35.73 -9.39
N ILE A 228 -12.74 -35.74 -10.54
CA ILE A 228 -14.20 -35.89 -10.64
C ILE A 228 -14.60 -37.33 -10.97
N THR A 229 -13.75 -38.05 -11.71
CA THR A 229 -13.96 -39.45 -12.09
C THR A 229 -12.66 -40.23 -11.90
N ALA A 230 -12.75 -41.44 -11.34
CA ALA A 230 -11.62 -42.34 -11.15
C ALA A 230 -12.16 -43.79 -11.18
N GLU A 231 -12.51 -44.28 -12.37
CA GLU A 231 -13.21 -45.56 -12.55
C GLU A 231 -12.93 -46.20 -13.91
N PHE A 232 -13.41 -47.45 -14.12
CA PHE A 232 -13.36 -48.10 -15.39
C PHE A 232 -14.56 -47.71 -16.26
N GLN A 233 -14.30 -47.32 -17.52
CA GLN A 233 -15.31 -47.08 -18.55
C GLN A 233 -15.02 -47.94 -19.78
N GLN A 234 -16.05 -48.50 -20.41
CA GLN A 234 -15.91 -49.51 -21.48
C GLN A 234 -15.02 -49.03 -22.64
N ALA A 235 -15.17 -47.80 -23.10
CA ALA A 235 -14.38 -47.23 -24.19
C ALA A 235 -12.99 -46.77 -23.75
N TYR A 236 -12.90 -46.08 -22.61
CA TYR A 236 -11.68 -45.46 -22.11
C TYR A 236 -10.83 -46.35 -21.18
N GLY A 237 -11.37 -47.53 -20.79
CA GLY A 237 -10.70 -48.35 -19.77
C GLY A 237 -10.66 -47.70 -18.40
N ASN A 238 -9.63 -47.94 -17.64
CA ASN A 238 -9.39 -47.20 -16.40
C ASN A 238 -9.10 -45.74 -16.73
N MET A 239 -9.95 -44.83 -16.22
CA MET A 239 -9.97 -43.44 -16.59
C MET A 239 -9.94 -42.54 -15.35
N VAL A 240 -9.21 -41.46 -15.43
CA VAL A 240 -9.21 -40.36 -14.44
C VAL A 240 -9.63 -39.09 -15.16
N GLU A 241 -10.55 -38.35 -14.55
CA GLU A 241 -10.88 -36.98 -14.96
C GLU A 241 -10.58 -36.01 -13.83
N VAL A 242 -9.96 -34.90 -14.18
CA VAL A 242 -9.59 -33.82 -13.24
C VAL A 242 -10.25 -32.52 -13.69
N ASP A 243 -11.07 -31.94 -12.83
CA ASP A 243 -11.65 -30.62 -13.02
C ASP A 243 -10.66 -29.54 -12.50
N HIS A 244 -10.31 -28.61 -13.37
CA HIS A 244 -9.38 -27.53 -13.09
C HIS A 244 -10.08 -26.20 -12.78
N GLY A 245 -11.44 -26.20 -12.75
CA GLY A 245 -12.24 -24.99 -12.63
C GLY A 245 -12.42 -24.26 -13.97
N GLY A 246 -13.36 -23.30 -14.00
CA GLY A 246 -13.64 -22.52 -15.22
C GLY A 246 -14.09 -23.36 -16.41
N ASP A 247 -14.83 -24.46 -16.15
CA ASP A 247 -15.28 -25.42 -17.14
C ASP A 247 -14.13 -26.15 -17.90
N LEU A 248 -12.92 -26.13 -17.38
CA LEU A 248 -11.74 -26.78 -17.94
C LEU A 248 -11.47 -28.10 -17.23
N MET A 249 -11.39 -29.19 -17.99
CA MET A 249 -11.22 -30.56 -17.50
C MET A 249 -10.16 -31.27 -18.31
N THR A 250 -9.42 -32.20 -17.69
CA THR A 250 -8.55 -33.16 -18.41
C THR A 250 -9.00 -34.59 -18.15
N ARG A 251 -8.81 -35.44 -19.15
CA ARG A 251 -9.10 -36.90 -19.08
C ARG A 251 -7.84 -37.68 -19.42
N TYR A 252 -7.62 -38.73 -18.63
CA TYR A 252 -6.50 -39.64 -18.74
C TYR A 252 -7.05 -41.05 -18.83
N ALA A 253 -6.87 -41.71 -19.97
CA ALA A 253 -7.51 -43.01 -20.25
C ALA A 253 -6.51 -44.12 -20.54
N HIS A 254 -7.01 -45.36 -20.65
CA HIS A 254 -6.30 -46.62 -20.89
C HIS A 254 -5.30 -46.99 -19.79
N ALA A 255 -5.45 -46.42 -18.58
CA ALA A 255 -4.54 -46.69 -17.47
C ALA A 255 -4.56 -48.19 -17.06
N SER A 256 -3.41 -48.73 -16.70
CA SER A 256 -3.30 -50.03 -16.05
C SER A 256 -3.77 -49.98 -14.59
N LYS A 257 -3.52 -48.85 -13.91
CA LYS A 257 -3.87 -48.68 -12.52
C LYS A 257 -4.21 -47.23 -12.22
N ILE A 258 -5.29 -47.00 -11.48
CA ILE A 258 -5.67 -45.69 -10.92
C ILE A 258 -5.10 -45.58 -9.52
N LEU A 259 -4.54 -44.43 -9.17
CA LEU A 259 -3.86 -44.16 -7.88
C LEU A 259 -4.58 -43.10 -7.02
N VAL A 260 -5.62 -42.48 -7.58
CA VAL A 260 -6.39 -41.40 -6.96
C VAL A 260 -7.88 -41.76 -6.86
N LYS A 261 -8.66 -41.00 -6.11
CA LYS A 261 -10.09 -41.21 -5.92
C LYS A 261 -10.88 -39.95 -6.28
N ALA A 262 -12.12 -40.11 -6.71
CA ALA A 262 -13.04 -39.00 -6.91
C ALA A 262 -13.16 -38.17 -5.62
N GLY A 263 -13.15 -36.83 -5.75
CA GLY A 263 -13.11 -35.86 -4.67
C GLY A 263 -11.70 -35.51 -4.18
N GLN A 264 -10.64 -36.20 -4.60
CA GLN A 264 -9.25 -35.90 -4.21
C GLN A 264 -8.73 -34.68 -4.97
N PHE A 265 -8.11 -33.73 -4.25
CA PHE A 265 -7.34 -32.67 -4.87
C PHE A 265 -5.96 -33.19 -5.30
N VAL A 266 -5.55 -32.86 -6.52
CA VAL A 266 -4.24 -33.19 -7.08
C VAL A 266 -3.51 -31.95 -7.54
N ARG A 267 -2.17 -31.96 -7.41
CA ARG A 267 -1.32 -30.88 -7.90
C ARG A 267 -0.80 -31.19 -9.29
N SER A 268 -0.49 -30.12 -10.06
CA SER A 268 0.20 -30.28 -11.35
C SER A 268 1.49 -31.10 -11.15
N GLY A 269 1.71 -32.11 -12.00
CA GLY A 269 2.83 -33.04 -11.91
C GLY A 269 2.66 -34.17 -10.88
N GLU A 270 1.56 -34.25 -10.16
CA GLU A 270 1.28 -35.35 -9.23
C GLU A 270 0.93 -36.62 -9.99
N LYS A 271 1.46 -37.79 -9.56
CA LYS A 271 1.17 -39.09 -10.13
C LYS A 271 -0.24 -39.50 -9.78
N ILE A 272 -1.11 -39.66 -10.80
CA ILE A 272 -2.55 -39.99 -10.67
C ILE A 272 -2.90 -41.40 -11.14
N ALA A 273 -2.12 -41.97 -12.07
CA ALA A 273 -2.35 -43.26 -12.63
C ALA A 273 -1.06 -43.88 -13.23
N GLU A 274 -1.15 -45.05 -13.82
CA GLU A 274 -0.06 -45.68 -14.56
C GLU A 274 -0.55 -46.05 -15.95
N VAL A 275 0.29 -45.84 -16.98
CA VAL A 275 -0.02 -46.17 -18.38
C VAL A 275 -0.36 -47.66 -18.52
N GLY A 276 -1.29 -47.96 -19.39
CA GLY A 276 -1.73 -49.33 -19.71
C GLY A 276 -2.30 -49.44 -21.11
N SER A 277 -3.18 -50.42 -21.28
CA SER A 277 -3.88 -50.70 -22.52
C SER A 277 -5.30 -51.23 -22.23
N THR A 278 -5.95 -50.69 -21.19
CA THR A 278 -7.31 -51.10 -20.80
C THR A 278 -8.35 -50.40 -21.66
N GLY A 279 -9.55 -51.02 -21.76
CA GLY A 279 -10.61 -50.51 -22.62
C GLY A 279 -10.34 -50.72 -24.12
N ARG A 280 -10.76 -49.76 -24.94
CA ARG A 280 -10.61 -49.81 -26.42
C ARG A 280 -9.25 -49.26 -26.82
N SER A 281 -8.23 -50.10 -26.80
CA SER A 281 -6.83 -49.73 -27.07
C SER A 281 -6.16 -50.79 -27.94
N THR A 282 -5.25 -50.41 -28.84
CA THR A 282 -4.45 -51.28 -29.70
C THR A 282 -3.08 -51.60 -29.13
N GLY A 283 -2.67 -50.98 -28.06
CA GLY A 283 -1.38 -51.14 -27.40
C GLY A 283 -1.18 -50.16 -26.23
N ALA A 284 -0.06 -50.31 -25.50
CA ALA A 284 0.21 -49.48 -24.34
C ALA A 284 0.42 -48.00 -24.71
N HIS A 285 -0.43 -47.13 -24.23
CA HIS A 285 -0.37 -45.67 -24.40
C HIS A 285 -1.23 -44.96 -23.37
N LEU A 286 -1.00 -43.66 -23.20
CA LEU A 286 -1.91 -42.73 -22.52
C LEU A 286 -2.73 -42.01 -23.60
N HIS A 287 -4.05 -42.10 -23.54
CA HIS A 287 -4.95 -41.20 -24.25
C HIS A 287 -5.27 -40.01 -23.34
N PHE A 288 -4.94 -38.79 -23.81
CA PHE A 288 -5.07 -37.54 -23.04
C PHE A 288 -5.97 -36.54 -23.75
N GLU A 289 -7.02 -36.08 -23.05
CA GLU A 289 -7.93 -35.06 -23.56
C GLU A 289 -7.87 -33.81 -22.70
N VAL A 290 -8.08 -32.66 -23.33
CA VAL A 290 -8.43 -31.37 -22.67
C VAL A 290 -9.84 -31.04 -23.15
N ARG A 291 -10.74 -30.75 -22.21
CA ARG A 291 -12.13 -30.39 -22.50
C ARG A 291 -12.48 -29.05 -21.89
N HIS A 292 -13.19 -28.22 -22.65
CA HIS A 292 -13.70 -26.93 -22.15
C HIS A 292 -15.19 -26.87 -22.45
N LYS A 293 -16.01 -26.66 -21.43
CA LYS A 293 -17.48 -26.70 -21.49
C LYS A 293 -18.00 -27.99 -22.13
N GLY A 294 -17.39 -29.10 -21.78
CA GLY A 294 -17.74 -30.41 -22.32
C GLY A 294 -17.24 -30.71 -23.74
N ALA A 295 -16.74 -29.73 -24.50
CA ALA A 295 -16.21 -29.93 -25.86
C ALA A 295 -14.70 -30.21 -25.82
N ALA A 296 -14.26 -31.24 -26.56
CA ALA A 296 -12.85 -31.57 -26.69
C ALA A 296 -12.07 -30.45 -27.38
N GLN A 297 -10.92 -30.11 -26.83
CA GLN A 297 -9.98 -29.11 -27.32
C GLN A 297 -8.67 -29.79 -27.71
N ASN A 298 -7.98 -29.26 -28.71
CA ASN A 298 -6.66 -29.79 -29.09
C ASN A 298 -5.65 -29.61 -27.95
N PRO A 299 -5.21 -30.70 -27.27
CA PRO A 299 -4.30 -30.61 -26.12
C PRO A 299 -2.95 -29.97 -26.46
N ALA A 300 -2.47 -30.04 -27.70
CA ALA A 300 -1.22 -29.42 -28.14
C ALA A 300 -1.21 -27.91 -27.96
N LYS A 301 -2.39 -27.26 -27.92
CA LYS A 301 -2.49 -25.82 -27.65
C LYS A 301 -2.24 -25.43 -26.19
N PHE A 302 -2.33 -26.39 -25.27
CA PHE A 302 -2.18 -26.19 -23.84
C PHE A 302 -0.80 -26.62 -23.33
N LEU A 303 -0.29 -27.74 -23.79
CA LEU A 303 0.95 -28.34 -23.29
C LEU A 303 2.19 -27.53 -23.64
N ARG A 304 3.01 -27.18 -22.63
CA ARG A 304 4.25 -26.40 -22.80
C ARG A 304 5.40 -27.23 -23.34
N GLY A 305 5.36 -27.86 -24.35
CA GLY A 305 6.44 -28.71 -24.90
C GLY A 305 6.21 -29.03 -26.39
N GLY A 306 5.01 -28.67 -26.87
CA GLY A 306 4.64 -28.96 -28.25
C GLY A 306 5.28 -28.07 -29.31
N THR A 307 5.84 -26.92 -28.91
CA THR A 307 6.43 -25.95 -29.86
C THR A 307 7.93 -26.13 -30.10
N GLY A 308 8.64 -26.91 -29.25
CA GLY A 308 10.11 -27.06 -29.34
C GLY A 308 10.63 -28.13 -30.30
N VAL A 309 9.81 -29.10 -30.68
CA VAL A 309 10.29 -30.26 -31.48
C VAL A 309 9.86 -30.18 -32.96
N ALA A 310 8.84 -29.41 -33.29
CA ALA A 310 8.43 -29.22 -34.70
C ALA A 310 9.39 -28.30 -35.50
N ALA A 311 10.26 -27.53 -34.86
CA ALA A 311 11.20 -26.63 -35.54
C ALA A 311 12.55 -27.28 -35.90
N ALA A 312 12.84 -28.49 -35.45
CA ALA A 312 14.13 -29.17 -35.69
C ALA A 312 14.11 -30.19 -36.86
N ARG A 313 13.02 -30.26 -37.62
CA ARG A 313 12.98 -31.03 -38.87
C ARG A 313 12.44 -30.20 -40.02
N ARG A 314 13.31 -29.34 -40.55
CA ARG A 314 13.37 -28.91 -41.93
C ARG A 314 14.82 -28.95 -42.40
#